data_b418cfd9655cbe7d374861ba4871317a
#
_entry.id   b418cfd9655cbe7d374861ba4871317a
#
_cell.length_a   1.000
_cell.length_b   1.000
_cell.length_c   1.000
_cell.angle_alpha   90.00
_cell.angle_beta   90.00
_cell.angle_gamma   90.00
#
_symmetry.space_group_name_H-M   'P 1'
#
loop_
_entity.id
_entity.type
_entity.pdbx_description
1 polymer ?
#
loop_
_entity_poly.entity_id
_entity_poly.type
_entity_poly.pdbx_seq_one_letter_code
_entity_poly.pdbx_strand_id
1 'polypeptide(L)'
;MRSRQLWAFMLLSVFMVAAAPVATVLEPERGHLGEGLPHAPRKNGTFRNLDPEFRRASNWTRVRFYLLSLASITSRAHTFAPLPTAQPDVEALRENRREATVTWVGHSTLLVQLDGVNILTDPVWSHRLGPLSGTVGVTRFTPPGIRFEDLPPIDVVLISHDHYDHLDEPTVRRLARTFNPLFVVPLGIKAWLADRDITNAVELDWSESVKVKGLEIVCTPAQHGSGRSPIDGGRRLWASWAVIGSQRFYFGGDSGYASHFEMIGEQLGPFDLAALPIGSYTPRLIAQPVHMSPEEALHAARDLRARDFIGIHWGTYKLAREPYDEPPRRIADEVARLKLDTHTVWLPKPGEMLDW
;
A
#
# COMPACT_ATOMS: atom_id res chain seq x y z
N MET A 1 -32.69 -62.45 49.44
CA MET A 1 -31.61 -63.31 48.91
C MET A 1 -30.76 -62.49 47.94
N ARG A 2 -29.57 -62.22 48.34
CA ARG A 2 -28.37 -61.67 47.67
C ARG A 2 -28.54 -60.69 46.48
N SER A 3 -28.50 -59.37 46.82
CA SER A 3 -28.14 -58.23 45.96
C SER A 3 -26.67 -58.29 45.53
N ARG A 4 -26.38 -58.10 44.24
CA ARG A 4 -25.05 -57.81 43.74
C ARG A 4 -25.00 -56.31 43.30
N GLN A 5 -24.26 -55.49 44.05
CA GLN A 5 -23.91 -54.15 43.67
C GLN A 5 -22.76 -54.19 42.66
N LEU A 6 -22.96 -53.58 41.46
CA LEU A 6 -21.94 -53.30 40.47
C LEU A 6 -21.42 -51.87 40.72
N TRP A 7 -20.13 -51.76 41.08
CA TRP A 7 -19.42 -50.50 41.11
C TRP A 7 -18.88 -50.22 39.72
N ALA A 8 -19.35 -49.08 39.12
CA ALA A 8 -18.78 -48.56 37.90
C ALA A 8 -17.64 -47.58 38.26
N PHE A 9 -16.42 -47.92 37.87
CA PHE A 9 -15.29 -47.01 37.92
C PHE A 9 -15.34 -46.05 36.75
N MET A 10 -15.59 -44.77 37.02
CA MET A 10 -15.51 -43.69 36.03
C MET A 10 -14.06 -43.21 36.02
N LEU A 11 -13.26 -43.58 34.98
CA LEU A 11 -11.96 -43.06 34.73
C LEU A 11 -12.09 -41.66 34.13
N LEU A 12 -11.81 -40.63 34.90
CA LEU A 12 -11.67 -39.25 34.42
C LEU A 12 -10.30 -39.10 33.75
N SER A 13 -10.26 -39.13 32.42
CA SER A 13 -9.08 -38.80 31.65
C SER A 13 -8.94 -37.29 31.59
N VAL A 14 -8.04 -36.70 32.39
CA VAL A 14 -7.63 -35.30 32.31
C VAL A 14 -6.73 -35.17 31.10
N PHE A 15 -7.24 -34.64 30.00
CA PHE A 15 -6.42 -34.18 28.90
C PHE A 15 -5.71 -32.88 29.33
N MET A 16 -4.44 -32.97 29.69
CA MET A 16 -3.57 -31.81 29.75
C MET A 16 -3.35 -31.31 28.31
N VAL A 17 -4.04 -30.28 27.93
CA VAL A 17 -3.68 -29.49 26.75
C VAL A 17 -2.43 -28.73 27.11
N ALA A 18 -1.27 -29.20 26.64
CA ALA A 18 -0.03 -28.45 26.73
C ALA A 18 -0.23 -27.17 25.92
N ALA A 19 -0.27 -26.02 26.59
CA ALA A 19 -0.22 -24.72 25.93
C ALA A 19 1.11 -24.66 25.16
N ALA A 20 1.02 -24.58 23.84
CA ALA A 20 2.19 -24.30 23.02
C ALA A 20 2.82 -22.97 23.51
N PRO A 21 4.16 -22.88 23.61
CA PRO A 21 4.78 -21.63 24.00
C PRO A 21 4.36 -20.54 23.02
N VAL A 22 3.83 -19.45 23.55
CA VAL A 22 3.58 -18.22 22.78
C VAL A 22 4.96 -17.82 22.26
N ALA A 23 5.18 -17.98 20.95
CA ALA A 23 6.39 -17.52 20.33
C ALA A 23 6.51 -16.02 20.64
N THR A 24 7.53 -15.64 21.39
CA THR A 24 7.85 -14.24 21.63
C THR A 24 8.14 -13.64 20.28
N VAL A 25 7.23 -12.81 19.77
CA VAL A 25 7.46 -12.02 18.56
C VAL A 25 8.59 -11.07 18.93
N LEU A 26 9.81 -11.38 18.51
CA LEU A 26 10.94 -10.47 18.65
C LEU A 26 10.61 -9.21 17.88
N GLU A 27 10.60 -8.06 18.55
CA GLU A 27 10.46 -6.79 17.86
C GLU A 27 11.61 -6.67 16.84
N PRO A 28 11.32 -6.33 15.58
CA PRO A 28 12.36 -6.23 14.58
C PRO A 28 13.35 -5.12 14.93
N GLU A 29 14.62 -5.35 14.59
CA GLU A 29 15.71 -4.40 14.87
C GLU A 29 15.45 -3.06 14.18
N ARG A 30 15.65 -1.95 14.90
CA ARG A 30 15.60 -0.61 14.32
C ARG A 30 16.78 -0.40 13.38
N GLY A 31 16.54 0.25 12.23
CA GLY A 31 17.60 0.65 11.30
C GLY A 31 18.01 2.11 11.52
N HIS A 32 18.87 2.64 10.64
CA HIS A 32 19.46 3.97 10.74
C HIS A 32 19.43 4.76 9.44
N LEU A 33 19.08 4.14 8.31
CA LEU A 33 19.18 4.80 7.00
C LEU A 33 18.26 6.02 6.85
N GLY A 34 17.19 6.11 7.60
CA GLY A 34 16.28 7.26 7.60
C GLY A 34 16.77 8.47 8.41
N GLU A 35 17.82 8.32 9.22
CA GLU A 35 18.38 9.41 10.02
C GLU A 35 18.84 10.56 9.11
N GLY A 36 18.24 11.74 9.26
CA GLY A 36 18.47 12.89 8.39
C GLY A 36 17.22 13.32 7.61
N LEU A 37 16.23 12.44 7.44
CA LEU A 37 14.90 12.84 7.01
C LEU A 37 14.13 13.48 8.19
N PRO A 38 13.17 14.37 7.92
CA PRO A 38 12.38 14.99 8.98
C PRO A 38 11.35 14.01 9.56
N HIS A 39 11.10 14.12 10.87
CA HIS A 39 9.94 13.50 11.52
C HIS A 39 8.64 14.17 11.09
N ALA A 40 7.52 13.45 11.23
CA ALA A 40 6.20 13.96 10.86
C ALA A 40 5.75 15.09 11.81
N PRO A 41 5.49 16.30 11.28
CA PRO A 41 5.01 17.40 12.11
C PRO A 41 3.64 17.11 12.71
N ARG A 42 3.41 17.55 13.94
CA ARG A 42 2.10 17.42 14.63
C ARG A 42 1.59 18.77 15.10
N LYS A 43 0.28 18.95 15.00
CA LYS A 43 -0.43 20.12 15.55
C LYS A 43 -1.80 19.68 16.08
N ASN A 44 -2.08 20.00 17.35
CA ASN A 44 -3.34 19.69 18.01
C ASN A 44 -3.72 18.19 17.91
N GLY A 45 -2.75 17.30 18.14
CA GLY A 45 -2.96 15.84 18.12
C GLY A 45 -3.13 15.22 16.73
N THR A 46 -2.93 15.98 15.64
CA THR A 46 -3.01 15.50 14.27
C THR A 46 -1.69 15.71 13.53
N PHE A 47 -1.36 14.77 12.63
CA PHE A 47 -0.21 14.89 11.74
C PHE A 47 -0.42 15.97 10.69
N ARG A 48 0.68 16.52 10.16
CA ARG A 48 0.71 17.57 9.15
C ARG A 48 1.70 17.21 8.05
N ASN A 49 1.52 17.79 6.86
CA ASN A 49 2.52 17.75 5.80
C ASN A 49 3.72 18.64 6.14
N LEU A 50 4.88 18.38 5.51
CA LEU A 50 6.10 19.14 5.73
C LEU A 50 5.96 20.60 5.28
N ASP A 51 5.30 20.81 4.13
CA ASP A 51 5.07 22.15 3.62
C ASP A 51 4.13 22.95 4.53
N PRO A 52 4.60 24.01 5.19
CA PRO A 52 3.78 24.86 6.05
C PRO A 52 2.71 25.64 5.26
N GLU A 53 2.92 25.85 3.96
CA GLU A 53 1.98 26.49 3.05
C GLU A 53 0.99 25.51 2.43
N PHE A 54 1.10 24.21 2.76
CA PHE A 54 0.17 23.20 2.30
C PHE A 54 -1.27 23.58 2.61
N ARG A 55 -2.11 23.66 1.58
CA ARG A 55 -3.54 23.95 1.71
C ARG A 55 -4.34 22.96 0.89
N ARG A 56 -5.31 22.33 1.54
CA ARG A 56 -6.36 21.58 0.83
C ARG A 56 -7.45 22.53 0.35
N ALA A 57 -8.14 22.17 -0.72
CA ALA A 57 -9.39 22.84 -1.07
C ALA A 57 -10.34 22.92 0.15
N SER A 58 -11.14 23.97 0.22
CA SER A 58 -12.05 24.20 1.34
C SER A 58 -12.94 22.99 1.60
N ASN A 59 -13.34 22.78 2.86
CA ASN A 59 -14.24 21.68 3.20
C ASN A 59 -15.53 21.72 2.36
N TRP A 60 -16.06 22.91 2.08
CA TRP A 60 -17.24 23.08 1.24
C TRP A 60 -17.00 22.64 -0.21
N THR A 61 -15.87 23.01 -0.79
CA THR A 61 -15.47 22.57 -2.15
C THR A 61 -15.36 21.06 -2.22
N ARG A 62 -14.74 20.44 -1.21
CA ARG A 62 -14.58 18.98 -1.11
C ARG A 62 -15.93 18.28 -0.94
N VAL A 63 -16.78 18.74 0.00
CA VAL A 63 -18.13 18.18 0.22
C VAL A 63 -18.96 18.27 -1.05
N ARG A 64 -18.98 19.44 -1.71
CA ARG A 64 -19.69 19.62 -2.98
C ARG A 64 -19.17 18.65 -4.06
N PHE A 65 -17.87 18.46 -4.15
CA PHE A 65 -17.28 17.50 -5.08
C PHE A 65 -17.75 16.07 -4.79
N TYR A 66 -17.70 15.64 -3.54
CA TYR A 66 -18.15 14.30 -3.14
C TYR A 66 -19.64 14.09 -3.38
N LEU A 67 -20.49 15.06 -3.06
CA LEU A 67 -21.93 14.98 -3.31
C LEU A 67 -22.23 14.87 -4.81
N LEU A 68 -21.57 15.68 -5.66
CA LEU A 68 -21.72 15.61 -7.12
C LEU A 68 -21.17 14.29 -7.70
N SER A 69 -20.11 13.74 -7.10
CA SER A 69 -19.55 12.45 -7.50
C SER A 69 -20.49 11.30 -7.14
N LEU A 70 -21.08 11.31 -5.94
CA LEU A 70 -22.12 10.34 -5.55
C LEU A 70 -23.31 10.35 -6.51
N ALA A 71 -23.79 11.53 -6.90
CA ALA A 71 -24.87 11.67 -7.88
C ALA A 71 -24.47 11.10 -9.27
N SER A 72 -23.22 11.23 -9.66
CA SER A 72 -22.71 10.66 -10.93
C SER A 72 -22.50 9.14 -10.87
N ILE A 73 -22.13 8.60 -9.71
CA ILE A 73 -21.97 7.16 -9.48
C ILE A 73 -23.34 6.45 -9.48
N THR A 74 -24.38 7.10 -8.95
CA THR A 74 -25.75 6.54 -8.93
C THR A 74 -26.49 6.70 -10.26
N SER A 75 -26.08 7.63 -11.12
CA SER A 75 -26.82 8.00 -12.33
C SER A 75 -26.55 7.15 -13.57
N ARG A 76 -25.62 6.23 -13.57
CA ARG A 76 -25.43 5.08 -14.51
C ARG A 76 -24.22 4.31 -14.03
N ALA A 77 -24.35 2.99 -13.90
CA ALA A 77 -23.19 2.09 -13.87
C ALA A 77 -22.41 2.32 -15.19
N HIS A 78 -21.45 3.24 -15.19
CA HIS A 78 -20.46 3.26 -16.25
C HIS A 78 -19.71 1.94 -16.14
N THR A 79 -20.04 0.99 -16.98
CA THR A 79 -19.26 -0.23 -17.17
C THR A 79 -17.96 0.19 -17.83
N PHE A 80 -16.94 0.45 -17.00
CA PHE A 80 -15.58 0.61 -17.51
C PHE A 80 -15.12 -0.74 -18.01
N ALA A 81 -14.53 -0.78 -19.20
CA ALA A 81 -13.88 -1.98 -19.66
C ALA A 81 -12.67 -2.27 -18.72
N PRO A 82 -12.54 -3.50 -18.20
CA PRO A 82 -11.36 -3.86 -17.43
C PRO A 82 -10.09 -3.69 -18.27
N LEU A 83 -8.99 -3.36 -17.63
CA LEU A 83 -7.70 -3.43 -18.29
C LEU A 83 -7.41 -4.87 -18.72
N PRO A 84 -6.70 -5.06 -19.84
CA PRO A 84 -6.17 -6.38 -20.20
C PRO A 84 -5.26 -6.86 -19.05
N THR A 85 -5.47 -8.09 -18.58
CA THR A 85 -4.63 -8.73 -17.56
C THR A 85 -3.66 -9.69 -18.19
N ALA A 86 -2.45 -9.82 -17.62
CA ALA A 86 -1.53 -10.90 -17.92
C ALA A 86 -1.93 -12.15 -17.11
N GLN A 87 -1.48 -13.31 -17.56
CA GLN A 87 -1.56 -14.53 -16.75
C GLN A 87 -0.25 -14.63 -15.97
N PRO A 88 -0.28 -14.52 -14.62
CA PRO A 88 0.95 -14.60 -13.85
C PRO A 88 1.52 -16.01 -13.89
N ASP A 89 2.83 -16.11 -13.99
CA ASP A 89 3.53 -17.37 -13.78
C ASP A 89 3.59 -17.67 -12.27
N VAL A 90 2.61 -18.42 -11.79
CA VAL A 90 2.43 -18.72 -10.37
C VAL A 90 3.60 -19.54 -9.81
N GLU A 91 4.20 -20.41 -10.62
CA GLU A 91 5.36 -21.21 -10.22
C GLU A 91 6.57 -20.30 -10.04
N ALA A 92 6.88 -19.45 -11.02
CA ALA A 92 7.95 -18.46 -10.92
C ALA A 92 7.75 -17.54 -9.70
N LEU A 93 6.54 -17.02 -9.45
CA LEU A 93 6.23 -16.21 -8.27
C LEU A 93 6.54 -16.94 -6.95
N ARG A 94 6.25 -18.24 -6.87
CA ARG A 94 6.44 -19.04 -5.64
C ARG A 94 7.88 -19.50 -5.43
N GLU A 95 8.63 -19.71 -6.51
CA GLU A 95 9.99 -20.23 -6.47
C GLU A 95 11.06 -19.15 -6.45
N ASN A 96 10.74 -17.91 -6.84
CA ASN A 96 11.71 -16.81 -6.85
C ASN A 96 12.29 -16.56 -5.45
N ARG A 97 13.62 -16.61 -5.34
CA ARG A 97 14.38 -16.36 -4.10
C ARG A 97 15.61 -15.49 -4.32
N ARG A 98 15.90 -15.07 -5.53
CA ARG A 98 17.15 -14.40 -5.89
C ARG A 98 16.96 -13.17 -6.76
N GLU A 99 16.01 -13.20 -7.68
CA GLU A 99 15.81 -12.13 -8.64
C GLU A 99 14.94 -11.03 -8.05
N ALA A 100 15.30 -9.78 -8.31
CA ALA A 100 14.46 -8.66 -7.95
C ALA A 100 13.33 -8.54 -8.98
N THR A 101 12.10 -8.83 -8.56
CA THR A 101 10.92 -8.79 -9.44
C THR A 101 9.80 -7.95 -8.83
N VAL A 102 9.01 -7.33 -9.70
CA VAL A 102 7.77 -6.64 -9.33
C VAL A 102 6.62 -7.14 -10.18
N THR A 103 5.50 -7.49 -9.55
CA THR A 103 4.26 -7.86 -10.24
C THR A 103 3.15 -6.92 -9.83
N TRP A 104 2.51 -6.26 -10.79
CA TRP A 104 1.39 -5.38 -10.49
C TRP A 104 0.10 -6.17 -10.29
N VAL A 105 -0.42 -6.16 -9.06
CA VAL A 105 -1.69 -6.81 -8.73
C VAL A 105 -2.87 -5.92 -9.14
N GLY A 106 -2.68 -4.61 -9.08
CA GLY A 106 -3.68 -3.61 -9.41
C GLY A 106 -3.75 -2.50 -8.36
N HIS A 107 -4.22 -1.32 -8.75
CA HIS A 107 -4.23 -0.12 -7.92
C HIS A 107 -2.81 0.21 -7.41
N SER A 108 -2.63 0.31 -6.09
CA SER A 108 -1.31 0.50 -5.45
C SER A 108 -0.73 -0.82 -4.90
N THR A 109 -1.35 -1.95 -5.22
CA THR A 109 -0.87 -3.26 -4.78
C THR A 109 0.16 -3.82 -5.74
N LEU A 110 1.38 -3.96 -5.26
CA LEU A 110 2.49 -4.64 -5.92
C LEU A 110 2.91 -5.85 -5.07
N LEU A 111 3.26 -6.94 -5.73
CA LEU A 111 4.10 -7.98 -5.15
C LEU A 111 5.54 -7.69 -5.56
N VAL A 112 6.36 -7.31 -4.61
CA VAL A 112 7.80 -7.06 -4.78
C VAL A 112 8.56 -8.22 -4.15
N GLN A 113 9.45 -8.83 -4.92
CA GLN A 113 10.33 -9.90 -4.45
C GLN A 113 11.75 -9.40 -4.53
N LEU A 114 12.42 -9.30 -3.40
CA LEU A 114 13.77 -8.75 -3.28
C LEU A 114 14.56 -9.53 -2.22
N ASP A 115 15.74 -10.02 -2.55
CA ASP A 115 16.64 -10.77 -1.67
C ASP A 115 15.94 -11.96 -0.95
N GLY A 116 15.01 -12.61 -1.65
CA GLY A 116 14.22 -13.73 -1.13
C GLY A 116 13.09 -13.33 -0.18
N VAL A 117 12.78 -12.04 -0.06
CA VAL A 117 11.68 -11.50 0.76
C VAL A 117 10.51 -11.12 -0.15
N ASN A 118 9.31 -11.62 0.16
CA ASN A 118 8.08 -11.31 -0.54
C ASN A 118 7.34 -10.18 0.17
N ILE A 119 7.21 -9.03 -0.49
CA ILE A 119 6.63 -7.81 0.06
C ILE A 119 5.34 -7.48 -0.71
N LEU A 120 4.25 -7.18 -0.01
CA LEU A 120 3.05 -6.59 -0.60
C LEU A 120 2.93 -5.13 -0.20
N THR A 121 2.67 -4.24 -1.17
CA THR A 121 2.35 -2.84 -0.93
C THR A 121 0.84 -2.63 -0.96
N ASP A 122 0.29 -1.86 -0.01
CA ASP A 122 -1.11 -1.44 0.07
C ASP A 122 -2.09 -2.51 -0.46
N PRO A 123 -2.19 -3.69 0.18
CA PRO A 123 -2.86 -4.84 -0.39
C PRO A 123 -4.38 -4.69 -0.40
N VAL A 124 -4.96 -4.71 -1.60
CA VAL A 124 -6.40 -4.60 -1.82
C VAL A 124 -6.87 -5.67 -2.79
N TRP A 125 -7.74 -6.57 -2.32
CA TRP A 125 -8.43 -7.59 -3.15
C TRP A 125 -9.94 -7.41 -3.17
N SER A 126 -10.49 -6.52 -2.33
CA SER A 126 -11.93 -6.29 -2.25
C SER A 126 -12.52 -5.84 -3.58
N HIS A 127 -13.69 -6.39 -3.90
CA HIS A 127 -14.47 -5.95 -5.06
C HIS A 127 -15.02 -4.52 -4.88
N ARG A 128 -15.23 -4.09 -3.63
CA ARG A 128 -15.74 -2.75 -3.33
C ARG A 128 -15.00 -2.13 -2.15
N LEU A 129 -14.56 -0.89 -2.32
CA LEU A 129 -13.87 -0.08 -1.32
C LEU A 129 -14.87 0.78 -0.55
N GLY A 130 -14.72 0.85 0.77
CA GLY A 130 -15.52 1.77 1.55
C GLY A 130 -15.83 1.26 2.96
N PRO A 131 -16.64 2.00 3.73
CA PRO A 131 -17.03 1.61 5.06
C PRO A 131 -17.85 0.32 5.08
N LEU A 132 -18.01 -0.28 6.28
CA LEU A 132 -18.76 -1.52 6.48
C LEU A 132 -18.25 -2.67 5.60
N SER A 133 -16.93 -2.86 5.57
CA SER A 133 -16.25 -3.90 4.77
C SER A 133 -16.65 -3.88 3.29
N GLY A 134 -16.78 -2.68 2.72
CA GLY A 134 -17.10 -2.50 1.32
C GLY A 134 -18.58 -2.70 0.94
N THR A 135 -19.49 -2.73 1.90
CA THR A 135 -20.94 -2.77 1.60
C THR A 135 -21.39 -1.54 0.80
N VAL A 136 -20.78 -0.39 1.10
CA VAL A 136 -21.01 0.88 0.40
C VAL A 136 -19.67 1.41 -0.08
N GLY A 137 -19.61 1.87 -1.34
CA GLY A 137 -18.38 2.51 -1.86
C GLY A 137 -18.12 2.23 -3.33
N VAL A 138 -16.86 2.38 -3.74
CA VAL A 138 -16.41 2.31 -5.13
C VAL A 138 -16.15 0.87 -5.55
N THR A 139 -16.72 0.47 -6.70
CA THR A 139 -16.58 -0.90 -7.22
C THR A 139 -15.31 -1.03 -8.07
N ARG A 140 -14.60 -2.14 -7.89
CA ARG A 140 -13.47 -2.54 -8.74
C ARG A 140 -13.98 -2.89 -10.15
N PHE A 141 -13.33 -2.39 -11.19
CA PHE A 141 -13.65 -2.72 -12.58
C PHE A 141 -12.57 -3.58 -13.26
N THR A 142 -11.30 -3.52 -12.82
CA THR A 142 -10.25 -4.43 -13.28
C THR A 142 -9.97 -5.46 -12.17
N PRO A 143 -10.06 -6.78 -12.45
CA PRO A 143 -9.78 -7.80 -11.46
C PRO A 143 -8.32 -7.76 -10.98
N PRO A 144 -7.98 -8.33 -9.79
CA PRO A 144 -6.61 -8.48 -9.36
C PRO A 144 -5.81 -9.31 -10.36
N GLY A 145 -4.61 -8.87 -10.71
CA GLY A 145 -3.72 -9.58 -11.64
C GLY A 145 -3.16 -10.88 -11.07
N ILE A 146 -3.11 -11.02 -9.73
CA ILE A 146 -2.80 -12.28 -9.04
C ILE A 146 -4.00 -12.62 -8.17
N ARG A 147 -4.54 -13.84 -8.28
CA ARG A 147 -5.55 -14.32 -7.31
C ARG A 147 -4.90 -14.46 -5.94
N PHE A 148 -5.64 -14.18 -4.89
CA PHE A 148 -5.10 -14.27 -3.53
C PHE A 148 -4.51 -15.66 -3.21
N GLU A 149 -5.12 -16.73 -3.74
CA GLU A 149 -4.70 -18.11 -3.56
C GLU A 149 -3.40 -18.46 -4.29
N ASP A 150 -3.02 -17.65 -5.27
CA ASP A 150 -1.81 -17.84 -6.07
C ASP A 150 -0.60 -17.09 -5.51
N LEU A 151 -0.79 -16.27 -4.47
CA LEU A 151 0.29 -15.57 -3.81
C LEU A 151 1.35 -16.53 -3.25
N PRO A 152 2.64 -16.19 -3.32
CA PRO A 152 3.66 -16.85 -2.52
C PRO A 152 3.45 -16.57 -1.03
N PRO A 153 4.14 -17.25 -0.11
CA PRO A 153 4.18 -16.85 1.29
C PRO A 153 4.65 -15.39 1.42
N ILE A 154 3.84 -14.55 2.05
CA ILE A 154 4.14 -13.12 2.21
C ILE A 154 4.88 -12.89 3.52
N ASP A 155 6.03 -12.23 3.44
CA ASP A 155 6.89 -11.91 4.58
C ASP A 155 6.55 -10.55 5.18
N VAL A 156 6.31 -9.55 4.32
CA VAL A 156 6.11 -8.16 4.71
C VAL A 156 4.90 -7.57 3.99
N VAL A 157 4.14 -6.76 4.71
CA VAL A 157 3.09 -5.89 4.15
C VAL A 157 3.42 -4.45 4.49
N LEU A 158 3.60 -3.61 3.47
CA LEU A 158 3.76 -2.17 3.61
C LEU A 158 2.42 -1.48 3.43
N ILE A 159 2.01 -0.67 4.40
CA ILE A 159 0.82 0.19 4.29
C ILE A 159 1.28 1.64 4.25
N SER A 160 0.87 2.39 3.22
CA SER A 160 1.21 3.80 3.10
C SER A 160 0.35 4.69 4.01
N HIS A 161 -0.95 4.44 4.06
CA HIS A 161 -1.89 5.20 4.88
C HIS A 161 -3.23 4.46 5.04
N ASP A 162 -4.18 5.07 5.75
CA ASP A 162 -5.39 4.38 6.18
C ASP A 162 -6.63 4.56 5.29
N HIS A 163 -6.54 5.16 4.09
CA HIS A 163 -7.67 5.21 3.18
C HIS A 163 -8.13 3.81 2.78
N TYR A 164 -9.40 3.66 2.37
CA TYR A 164 -10.01 2.36 2.11
C TYR A 164 -9.40 1.60 0.93
N ASP A 165 -8.78 2.31 0.00
CA ASP A 165 -8.12 1.79 -1.20
C ASP A 165 -6.64 1.44 -0.99
N HIS A 166 -6.12 1.63 0.23
CA HIS A 166 -4.76 1.27 0.65
C HIS A 166 -4.75 0.35 1.87
N LEU A 167 -5.66 0.55 2.83
CA LEU A 167 -5.84 -0.30 4.00
C LEU A 167 -7.20 -1.02 3.91
N ASP A 168 -7.24 -2.10 3.14
CA ASP A 168 -8.43 -2.92 2.91
C ASP A 168 -8.59 -3.95 4.03
N GLU A 169 -9.52 -3.72 4.95
CA GLU A 169 -9.72 -4.56 6.14
C GLU A 169 -9.93 -6.04 5.82
N PRO A 170 -10.78 -6.45 4.85
CA PRO A 170 -10.94 -7.86 4.52
C PRO A 170 -9.63 -8.51 4.06
N THR A 171 -8.84 -7.80 3.25
CA THR A 171 -7.57 -8.29 2.72
C THR A 171 -6.52 -8.43 3.81
N VAL A 172 -6.30 -7.40 4.65
CA VAL A 172 -5.27 -7.48 5.71
C VAL A 172 -5.60 -8.55 6.75
N ARG A 173 -6.89 -8.74 7.10
CA ARG A 173 -7.33 -9.84 7.96
C ARG A 173 -7.08 -11.21 7.32
N ARG A 174 -7.27 -11.33 6.01
CA ARG A 174 -7.01 -12.58 5.29
C ARG A 174 -5.52 -12.87 5.22
N LEU A 175 -4.67 -11.87 4.92
CA LEU A 175 -3.21 -11.98 4.93
C LEU A 175 -2.68 -12.40 6.29
N ALA A 176 -3.15 -11.76 7.36
CA ALA A 176 -2.74 -12.10 8.72
C ALA A 176 -3.06 -13.57 9.07
N ARG A 177 -4.26 -14.05 8.73
CA ARG A 177 -4.65 -15.45 8.98
C ARG A 177 -3.91 -16.46 8.12
N THR A 178 -3.56 -16.10 6.87
CA THR A 178 -2.97 -17.05 5.91
C THR A 178 -1.45 -17.12 6.04
N PHE A 179 -0.78 -15.99 6.19
CA PHE A 179 0.69 -15.89 6.12
C PHE A 179 1.32 -15.31 7.40
N ASN A 180 0.54 -14.61 8.23
CA ASN A 180 1.01 -13.86 9.38
C ASN A 180 2.25 -12.98 9.08
N PRO A 181 2.22 -12.17 7.99
CA PRO A 181 3.34 -11.33 7.60
C PRO A 181 3.62 -10.26 8.66
N LEU A 182 4.82 -9.68 8.65
CA LEU A 182 5.08 -8.45 9.39
C LEU A 182 4.42 -7.27 8.68
N PHE A 183 3.48 -6.60 9.35
CA PHE A 183 2.91 -5.35 8.87
C PHE A 183 3.81 -4.18 9.28
N VAL A 184 4.40 -3.48 8.30
CA VAL A 184 5.18 -2.25 8.52
C VAL A 184 4.29 -1.08 8.12
N VAL A 185 3.97 -0.23 9.09
CA VAL A 185 2.90 0.76 8.96
C VAL A 185 3.30 2.12 9.56
N PRO A 186 2.72 3.24 9.10
CA PRO A 186 2.92 4.54 9.74
C PRO A 186 2.25 4.63 11.11
N LEU A 187 2.71 5.58 11.93
CA LEU A 187 2.21 5.83 13.29
C LEU A 187 0.67 5.91 13.36
N GLY A 188 0.10 5.18 14.34
CA GLY A 188 -1.32 5.12 14.64
C GLY A 188 -2.08 4.01 13.89
N ILE A 189 -1.46 3.33 12.91
CA ILE A 189 -2.11 2.20 12.20
C ILE A 189 -1.93 0.89 12.99
N LYS A 190 -0.84 0.70 13.75
CA LYS A 190 -0.64 -0.50 14.58
C LYS A 190 -1.80 -0.73 15.54
N ALA A 191 -2.30 0.32 16.20
CA ALA A 191 -3.47 0.21 17.08
C ALA A 191 -4.73 -0.21 16.31
N TRP A 192 -4.94 0.34 15.10
CA TRP A 192 -6.06 -0.06 14.24
C TRP A 192 -6.00 -1.53 13.82
N LEU A 193 -4.79 -2.06 13.55
CA LEU A 193 -4.56 -3.48 13.26
C LEU A 193 -4.81 -4.35 14.50
N ALA A 194 -4.32 -3.93 15.67
CA ALA A 194 -4.51 -4.67 16.93
C ALA A 194 -5.99 -4.81 17.31
N ASP A 195 -6.83 -3.78 17.10
CA ASP A 195 -8.29 -3.86 17.24
C ASP A 195 -8.94 -4.92 16.34
N ARG A 196 -8.19 -5.52 15.42
CA ARG A 196 -8.60 -6.54 14.45
C ARG A 196 -7.85 -7.85 14.61
N ASP A 197 -7.23 -8.06 15.77
CA ASP A 197 -6.43 -9.23 16.12
C ASP A 197 -5.18 -9.42 15.22
N ILE A 198 -4.68 -8.34 14.60
CA ILE A 198 -3.44 -8.33 13.81
C ILE A 198 -2.36 -7.69 14.66
N THR A 199 -1.55 -8.52 15.32
CA THR A 199 -0.54 -8.09 16.31
C THR A 199 0.89 -8.09 15.76
N ASN A 200 1.17 -8.84 14.66
CA ASN A 200 2.48 -8.84 14.04
C ASN A 200 2.70 -7.57 13.21
N ALA A 201 2.89 -6.43 13.88
CA ALA A 201 3.02 -5.13 13.26
C ALA A 201 4.04 -4.25 13.98
N VAL A 202 4.82 -3.51 13.19
CA VAL A 202 5.68 -2.42 13.64
C VAL A 202 5.17 -1.10 13.05
N GLU A 203 5.12 -0.05 13.87
CA GLU A 203 4.80 1.29 13.36
C GLU A 203 6.02 2.20 13.43
N LEU A 204 6.15 3.06 12.42
CA LEU A 204 7.28 3.96 12.23
C LEU A 204 6.80 5.39 11.99
N ASP A 205 7.56 6.35 12.51
CA ASP A 205 7.49 7.75 12.08
C ASP A 205 8.31 7.95 10.80
N TRP A 206 8.12 9.06 10.10
CA TRP A 206 9.07 9.47 9.06
C TRP A 206 10.48 9.51 9.64
N SER A 207 11.48 9.17 8.86
CA SER A 207 12.89 8.99 9.24
C SER A 207 13.22 7.72 10.02
N GLU A 208 12.23 7.03 10.59
CA GLU A 208 12.50 5.76 11.26
C GLU A 208 12.58 4.61 10.26
N SER A 209 13.36 3.59 10.60
CA SER A 209 13.51 2.37 9.80
C SER A 209 13.51 1.11 10.63
N VAL A 210 13.29 -0.02 9.97
CA VAL A 210 13.29 -1.35 10.56
C VAL A 210 14.01 -2.33 9.65
N LYS A 211 14.80 -3.25 10.25
CA LYS A 211 15.47 -4.32 9.51
C LYS A 211 14.63 -5.59 9.51
N VAL A 212 14.40 -6.13 8.34
CA VAL A 212 13.60 -7.34 8.13
C VAL A 212 14.30 -8.26 7.14
N LYS A 213 14.74 -9.45 7.58
CA LYS A 213 15.34 -10.48 6.72
C LYS A 213 16.46 -9.96 5.81
N GLY A 214 17.29 -9.04 6.30
CA GLY A 214 18.41 -8.46 5.55
C GLY A 214 18.07 -7.17 4.79
N LEU A 215 16.79 -6.84 4.63
CA LEU A 215 16.35 -5.56 4.08
C LEU A 215 16.25 -4.51 5.18
N GLU A 216 16.49 -3.24 4.85
CA GLU A 216 16.13 -2.12 5.71
C GLU A 216 14.97 -1.34 5.07
N ILE A 217 13.85 -1.22 5.79
CA ILE A 217 12.62 -0.57 5.34
C ILE A 217 12.52 0.77 6.07
N VAL A 218 12.58 1.86 5.33
CA VAL A 218 12.58 3.23 5.83
C VAL A 218 11.22 3.87 5.60
N CYS A 219 10.62 4.43 6.65
CA CYS A 219 9.43 5.25 6.56
C CYS A 219 9.83 6.66 6.08
N THR A 220 9.34 7.07 4.93
CA THR A 220 9.70 8.34 4.29
C THR A 220 8.51 9.30 4.22
N PRO A 221 8.77 10.62 4.18
CA PRO A 221 7.71 11.62 4.03
C PRO A 221 6.88 11.44 2.77
N ALA A 222 5.59 11.78 2.87
CA ALA A 222 4.68 11.95 1.75
C ALA A 222 3.80 13.17 1.96
N GLN A 223 3.24 13.75 0.89
CA GLN A 223 2.32 14.87 0.98
C GLN A 223 0.89 14.43 0.73
N HIS A 224 0.22 13.97 1.77
CA HIS A 224 -1.13 13.39 1.64
C HIS A 224 -1.99 13.68 2.88
N GLY A 225 -2.66 12.68 3.38
CA GLY A 225 -3.48 12.72 4.58
C GLY A 225 -4.05 11.35 4.90
N SER A 226 -4.74 11.27 6.02
CA SER A 226 -5.38 10.06 6.50
C SER A 226 -6.82 10.32 6.93
N GLY A 227 -7.58 9.26 7.15
CA GLY A 227 -8.93 9.28 7.70
C GLY A 227 -9.86 8.29 7.02
N ARG A 228 -10.61 7.56 7.84
CA ARG A 228 -11.66 6.60 7.43
C ARG A 228 -13.06 7.07 7.82
N SER A 229 -13.15 8.22 8.50
CA SER A 229 -14.40 8.83 8.95
C SER A 229 -14.30 10.37 8.90
N PRO A 230 -15.41 11.09 9.02
CA PRO A 230 -15.40 12.55 9.01
C PRO A 230 -14.62 13.18 10.19
N ILE A 231 -14.32 12.43 11.25
CA ILE A 231 -13.77 12.95 12.51
C ILE A 231 -12.36 12.45 12.85
N ASP A 232 -11.78 11.54 12.05
CA ASP A 232 -10.46 10.95 12.34
C ASP A 232 -9.33 11.40 11.39
N GLY A 233 -9.60 12.40 10.56
CA GLY A 233 -8.64 12.95 9.62
C GLY A 233 -7.35 13.43 10.30
N GLY A 234 -6.20 12.95 9.81
CA GLY A 234 -4.88 13.28 10.32
C GLY A 234 -4.50 12.63 11.66
N ARG A 235 -5.32 11.74 12.21
CA ARG A 235 -5.00 11.05 13.47
C ARG A 235 -3.98 9.92 13.29
N ARG A 236 -3.89 9.36 12.09
CA ARG A 236 -2.87 8.39 11.68
C ARG A 236 -1.95 9.05 10.67
N LEU A 237 -0.70 8.65 10.66
CA LEU A 237 0.28 9.17 9.72
C LEU A 237 0.07 8.54 8.34
N TRP A 238 0.53 9.21 7.30
CA TRP A 238 0.70 8.73 5.94
C TRP A 238 2.17 8.73 5.60
N ALA A 239 2.62 7.83 4.74
CA ALA A 239 4.03 7.66 4.43
C ALA A 239 4.23 7.09 3.03
N SER A 240 5.44 7.26 2.51
CA SER A 240 6.04 6.46 1.46
C SER A 240 7.08 5.53 2.08
N TRP A 241 7.60 4.59 1.31
CA TRP A 241 8.53 3.57 1.83
C TRP A 241 9.73 3.43 0.91
N ALA A 242 10.95 3.44 1.48
CA ALA A 242 12.15 2.99 0.81
C ALA A 242 12.53 1.60 1.35
N VAL A 243 12.72 0.63 0.47
CA VAL A 243 13.17 -0.71 0.79
C VAL A 243 14.58 -0.87 0.23
N ILE A 244 15.55 -1.09 1.11
CA ILE A 244 16.97 -1.10 0.80
C ILE A 244 17.52 -2.51 1.04
N GLY A 245 17.98 -3.13 -0.02
CA GLY A 245 18.61 -4.46 -0.06
C GLY A 245 19.74 -4.46 -1.07
N SER A 246 19.89 -5.55 -1.83
CA SER A 246 20.81 -5.63 -2.96
C SER A 246 20.46 -4.60 -4.05
N GLN A 247 19.19 -4.26 -4.15
CA GLN A 247 18.64 -3.16 -4.94
C GLN A 247 17.75 -2.27 -4.05
N ARG A 248 17.42 -1.07 -4.53
CA ARG A 248 16.65 -0.06 -3.81
C ARG A 248 15.31 0.16 -4.48
N PHE A 249 14.24 -0.17 -3.77
CA PHE A 249 12.87 0.02 -4.21
C PHE A 249 12.21 1.19 -3.45
N TYR A 250 11.51 2.05 -4.17
CA TYR A 250 10.70 3.11 -3.57
C TYR A 250 9.23 2.91 -3.87
N PHE A 251 8.41 2.92 -2.82
CA PHE A 251 6.95 2.88 -2.91
C PHE A 251 6.36 4.20 -2.45
N GLY A 252 5.80 4.96 -3.38
CA GLY A 252 5.29 6.31 -3.13
C GLY A 252 3.99 6.36 -2.32
N GLY A 253 3.19 5.28 -2.32
CA GLY A 253 1.82 5.36 -1.82
C GLY A 253 1.05 6.47 -2.55
N ASP A 254 0.27 7.27 -1.80
CA ASP A 254 -0.37 8.48 -2.32
C ASP A 254 0.38 9.73 -1.87
N SER A 255 0.67 10.60 -2.82
CA SER A 255 1.33 11.88 -2.55
C SER A 255 1.03 12.92 -3.63
N GLY A 256 0.90 14.18 -3.23
CA GLY A 256 1.13 15.33 -4.11
C GLY A 256 2.63 15.50 -4.38
N TYR A 257 2.97 16.13 -5.52
CA TYR A 257 4.35 16.46 -5.85
C TYR A 257 4.85 17.60 -4.95
N ALA A 258 5.98 17.39 -4.27
CA ALA A 258 6.61 18.37 -3.39
C ALA A 258 8.10 18.04 -3.17
N SER A 259 8.83 18.94 -2.47
CA SER A 259 10.27 18.83 -2.24
C SER A 259 10.75 17.60 -1.47
N HIS A 260 9.86 16.86 -0.83
CA HIS A 260 10.25 15.64 -0.12
C HIS A 260 10.84 14.58 -1.06
N PHE A 261 10.47 14.53 -2.34
CA PHE A 261 11.05 13.58 -3.30
C PHE A 261 12.53 13.83 -3.55
N GLU A 262 12.93 15.11 -3.73
CA GLU A 262 14.33 15.50 -3.87
C GLU A 262 15.13 15.16 -2.61
N MET A 263 14.60 15.51 -1.44
CA MET A 263 15.20 15.20 -0.14
C MET A 263 15.43 13.68 0.04
N ILE A 264 14.43 12.85 -0.30
CA ILE A 264 14.54 11.40 -0.23
C ILE A 264 15.57 10.88 -1.24
N GLY A 265 15.56 11.41 -2.46
CA GLY A 265 16.52 11.05 -3.50
C GLY A 265 17.97 11.40 -3.14
N GLU A 266 18.17 12.50 -2.41
CA GLU A 266 19.49 12.90 -1.88
C GLU A 266 19.96 11.98 -0.75
N GLN A 267 19.07 11.63 0.17
CA GLN A 267 19.40 10.86 1.37
C GLN A 267 19.50 9.36 1.10
N LEU A 268 18.56 8.78 0.34
CA LEU A 268 18.39 7.35 0.18
C LEU A 268 18.61 6.84 -1.26
N GLY A 269 18.64 7.76 -2.25
CA GLY A 269 18.83 7.39 -3.65
C GLY A 269 20.31 7.11 -4.00
N PRO A 270 20.59 6.74 -5.27
CA PRO A 270 19.61 6.48 -6.32
C PRO A 270 18.78 5.23 -6.03
N PHE A 271 17.53 5.22 -6.51
CA PHE A 271 16.67 4.03 -6.46
C PHE A 271 16.77 3.25 -7.78
N ASP A 272 16.71 1.92 -7.69
CA ASP A 272 16.65 1.07 -8.88
C ASP A 272 15.26 1.11 -9.49
N LEU A 273 14.20 1.08 -8.66
CA LEU A 273 12.81 1.17 -9.09
C LEU A 273 12.00 2.08 -8.17
N ALA A 274 11.21 3.01 -8.75
CA ALA A 274 10.23 3.83 -8.05
C ALA A 274 8.81 3.54 -8.54
N ALA A 275 7.94 3.11 -7.62
CA ALA A 275 6.51 2.93 -7.84
C ALA A 275 5.75 4.18 -7.39
N LEU A 276 5.17 4.94 -8.35
CA LEU A 276 4.54 6.22 -8.09
C LEU A 276 3.11 6.30 -8.65
N PRO A 277 2.19 6.99 -7.94
CA PRO A 277 0.80 7.12 -8.36
C PRO A 277 0.68 8.05 -9.57
N ILE A 278 -0.12 7.61 -10.57
CA ILE A 278 -0.41 8.37 -11.79
C ILE A 278 -1.92 8.60 -12.00
N GLY A 279 -2.75 8.23 -11.02
CA GLY A 279 -4.20 8.39 -11.05
C GLY A 279 -4.74 9.33 -9.97
N SER A 280 -6.04 9.54 -9.97
CA SER A 280 -6.78 10.37 -9.00
C SER A 280 -6.38 11.86 -8.98
N TYR A 281 -5.90 12.41 -10.12
CA TYR A 281 -5.40 13.78 -10.20
C TYR A 281 -6.45 14.82 -10.63
N THR A 282 -7.69 14.43 -10.94
CA THR A 282 -8.73 15.33 -11.45
C THR A 282 -9.95 15.40 -10.51
N PRO A 283 -10.49 16.60 -10.17
CA PRO A 283 -10.07 17.93 -10.62
C PRO A 283 -8.84 18.44 -9.85
N ARG A 284 -7.91 19.10 -10.56
CA ARG A 284 -6.64 19.58 -9.99
C ARG A 284 -6.80 20.45 -8.74
N LEU A 285 -7.84 21.31 -8.69
CA LEU A 285 -8.12 22.16 -7.52
C LEU A 285 -8.22 21.36 -6.19
N ILE A 286 -8.68 20.10 -6.26
CA ILE A 286 -8.86 19.25 -5.08
C ILE A 286 -7.69 18.26 -4.95
N ALA A 287 -7.28 17.68 -6.07
CA ALA A 287 -6.35 16.57 -6.13
C ALA A 287 -4.88 17.02 -6.03
N GLN A 288 -4.48 18.12 -6.70
CA GLN A 288 -3.08 18.54 -6.79
C GLN A 288 -2.30 18.57 -5.47
N PRO A 289 -2.88 19.04 -4.35
CA PRO A 289 -2.13 19.03 -3.11
C PRO A 289 -1.77 17.64 -2.56
N VAL A 290 -2.49 16.59 -3.00
CA VAL A 290 -2.43 15.25 -2.40
C VAL A 290 -2.29 14.11 -3.42
N HIS A 291 -2.37 14.40 -4.71
CA HIS A 291 -2.16 13.43 -5.81
C HIS A 291 -1.41 14.08 -6.96
N MET A 292 -0.42 13.39 -7.45
CA MET A 292 0.37 13.79 -8.62
C MET A 292 -0.41 13.59 -9.92
N SER A 293 -0.15 14.43 -10.92
CA SER A 293 -0.46 14.10 -12.32
C SER A 293 0.58 13.11 -12.87
N PRO A 294 0.31 12.46 -14.00
CA PRO A 294 1.31 11.60 -14.65
C PRO A 294 2.67 12.26 -14.89
N GLU A 295 2.67 13.54 -15.30
CA GLU A 295 3.89 14.32 -15.52
C GLU A 295 4.64 14.59 -14.22
N GLU A 296 3.91 14.98 -13.15
CA GLU A 296 4.50 15.18 -11.83
C GLU A 296 5.09 13.90 -11.25
N ALA A 297 4.51 12.73 -11.55
CA ALA A 297 5.05 11.44 -11.13
C ALA A 297 6.40 11.14 -11.79
N LEU A 298 6.58 11.45 -13.08
CA LEU A 298 7.87 11.33 -13.75
C LEU A 298 8.90 12.33 -13.21
N HIS A 299 8.47 13.54 -12.84
CA HIS A 299 9.36 14.49 -12.16
C HIS A 299 9.80 13.98 -10.79
N ALA A 300 8.87 13.42 -10.01
CA ALA A 300 9.18 12.80 -8.72
C ALA A 300 10.15 11.62 -8.85
N ALA A 301 10.02 10.78 -9.88
CA ALA A 301 10.97 9.71 -10.16
C ALA A 301 12.40 10.24 -10.42
N ARG A 302 12.51 11.38 -11.14
CA ARG A 302 13.81 12.04 -11.36
C ARG A 302 14.39 12.62 -10.09
N ASP A 303 13.57 13.24 -9.25
CA ASP A 303 14.00 13.81 -7.97
C ASP A 303 14.47 12.69 -7.01
N LEU A 304 13.82 11.53 -7.04
CA LEU A 304 14.24 10.30 -6.36
C LEU A 304 15.52 9.69 -6.94
N ARG A 305 16.00 10.18 -8.10
CA ARG A 305 17.10 9.59 -8.86
C ARG A 305 16.84 8.14 -9.22
N ALA A 306 15.58 7.79 -9.51
CA ALA A 306 15.18 6.44 -9.87
C ALA A 306 15.67 6.10 -11.29
N ARG A 307 16.23 4.89 -11.46
CA ARG A 307 16.57 4.34 -12.77
C ARG A 307 15.31 3.95 -13.53
N ASP A 308 14.45 3.18 -12.89
CA ASP A 308 13.21 2.68 -13.46
C ASP A 308 12.00 3.23 -12.71
N PHE A 309 10.89 3.41 -13.42
CA PHE A 309 9.61 3.91 -12.93
C PHE A 309 8.51 2.92 -13.23
N ILE A 310 7.61 2.66 -12.27
CA ILE A 310 6.37 1.94 -12.48
C ILE A 310 5.17 2.79 -12.03
N GLY A 311 4.21 3.00 -12.96
CA GLY A 311 3.00 3.76 -12.67
C GLY A 311 1.93 2.93 -11.96
N ILE A 312 1.50 3.38 -10.78
CA ILE A 312 0.49 2.74 -9.95
C ILE A 312 -0.74 3.64 -9.71
N HIS A 313 -1.72 3.18 -8.93
CA HIS A 313 -2.91 3.93 -8.48
C HIS A 313 -3.84 4.35 -9.63
N TRP A 314 -3.96 3.54 -10.67
CA TRP A 314 -4.84 3.77 -11.84
C TRP A 314 -5.51 2.48 -12.31
N GLY A 315 -6.46 2.57 -13.23
CA GLY A 315 -6.99 1.43 -13.99
C GLY A 315 -7.72 0.35 -13.17
N THR A 316 -7.98 0.53 -11.88
CA THR A 316 -8.59 -0.48 -11.01
C THR A 316 -9.92 -0.03 -10.41
N TYR A 317 -9.94 1.16 -9.81
CA TYR A 317 -11.11 1.79 -9.22
C TYR A 317 -11.31 3.18 -9.78
N LYS A 318 -12.58 3.59 -9.97
CA LYS A 318 -12.89 4.95 -10.45
C LYS A 318 -13.02 5.89 -9.27
N LEU A 319 -11.90 6.47 -8.84
CA LEU A 319 -11.82 7.34 -7.66
C LEU A 319 -11.95 8.83 -8.01
N ALA A 320 -11.59 9.21 -9.22
CA ALA A 320 -11.57 10.60 -9.67
C ALA A 320 -12.23 10.78 -11.06
N ARG A 321 -12.12 11.96 -11.67
CA ARG A 321 -12.91 12.32 -12.86
C ARG A 321 -12.18 12.12 -14.18
N GLU A 322 -10.86 11.96 -14.18
CA GLU A 322 -10.11 11.66 -15.40
C GLU A 322 -10.63 10.38 -16.08
N PRO A 323 -10.57 10.27 -17.41
CA PRO A 323 -10.79 9.01 -18.10
C PRO A 323 -9.84 7.94 -17.54
N TYR A 324 -10.34 6.72 -17.33
CA TYR A 324 -9.56 5.64 -16.69
C TYR A 324 -8.34 5.20 -17.53
N ASP A 325 -8.35 5.49 -18.82
CA ASP A 325 -7.30 5.19 -19.80
C ASP A 325 -6.42 6.41 -20.14
N GLU A 326 -6.65 7.56 -19.51
CA GLU A 326 -5.87 8.78 -19.74
C GLU A 326 -4.47 8.72 -19.12
N PRO A 327 -4.26 8.21 -17.86
CA PRO A 327 -2.97 8.25 -17.22
C PRO A 327 -1.83 7.64 -18.06
N PRO A 328 -1.94 6.44 -18.66
CA PRO A 328 -0.88 5.87 -19.49
C PRO A 328 -0.59 6.69 -20.76
N ARG A 329 -1.60 7.34 -21.36
CA ARG A 329 -1.38 8.20 -22.53
C ARG A 329 -0.56 9.43 -22.16
N ARG A 330 -0.89 10.08 -21.03
CA ARG A 330 -0.14 11.24 -20.53
C ARG A 330 1.31 10.87 -20.15
N ILE A 331 1.55 9.69 -19.58
CA ILE A 331 2.91 9.19 -19.36
C ILE A 331 3.65 9.06 -20.69
N ALA A 332 3.04 8.44 -21.71
CA ALA A 332 3.68 8.28 -23.01
C ALA A 332 4.01 9.63 -23.70
N ASP A 333 3.09 10.59 -23.62
CA ASP A 333 3.30 11.94 -24.14
C ASP A 333 4.44 12.66 -23.42
N GLU A 334 4.52 12.54 -22.10
CA GLU A 334 5.58 13.17 -21.29
C GLU A 334 6.95 12.49 -21.49
N VAL A 335 6.99 11.16 -21.59
CA VAL A 335 8.21 10.40 -21.94
C VAL A 335 8.76 10.87 -23.29
N ALA A 336 7.89 11.03 -24.30
CA ALA A 336 8.28 11.55 -25.61
C ALA A 336 8.77 13.01 -25.53
N ARG A 337 8.07 13.86 -24.77
CA ARG A 337 8.45 15.27 -24.57
C ARG A 337 9.81 15.42 -23.89
N LEU A 338 10.09 14.61 -22.87
CA LEU A 338 11.33 14.62 -22.10
C LEU A 338 12.45 13.81 -22.77
N LYS A 339 12.14 13.05 -23.84
CA LYS A 339 13.06 12.13 -24.52
C LYS A 339 13.68 11.09 -23.56
N LEU A 340 12.86 10.56 -22.64
CA LEU A 340 13.27 9.51 -21.72
C LEU A 340 13.39 8.18 -22.47
N ASP A 341 14.21 7.28 -21.93
CA ASP A 341 14.26 5.89 -22.42
C ASP A 341 12.94 5.20 -22.06
N THR A 342 12.20 4.72 -23.05
CA THR A 342 10.93 4.04 -22.86
C THR A 342 11.08 2.71 -22.12
N HIS A 343 12.27 2.11 -22.11
CA HIS A 343 12.54 0.87 -21.38
C HIS A 343 12.62 1.05 -19.86
N THR A 344 12.75 2.29 -19.38
CA THR A 344 12.80 2.61 -17.94
C THR A 344 11.47 3.08 -17.37
N VAL A 345 10.40 3.16 -18.19
CA VAL A 345 9.07 3.62 -17.77
C VAL A 345 8.04 2.54 -18.01
N TRP A 346 7.55 1.94 -16.92
CA TRP A 346 6.73 0.74 -16.95
C TRP A 346 5.27 1.03 -16.60
N LEU A 347 4.38 0.56 -17.45
CA LEU A 347 2.94 0.56 -17.26
C LEU A 347 2.42 -0.87 -17.53
N PRO A 348 2.76 -1.82 -16.65
CA PRO A 348 2.46 -3.23 -16.86
C PRO A 348 0.94 -3.49 -16.87
N LYS A 349 0.56 -4.63 -17.42
CA LYS A 349 -0.77 -5.19 -17.20
C LYS A 349 -0.84 -5.78 -15.79
N PRO A 350 -2.02 -5.72 -15.13
CA PRO A 350 -2.19 -6.48 -13.89
C PRO A 350 -1.85 -7.96 -14.11
N GLY A 351 -1.00 -8.52 -13.25
CA GLY A 351 -0.47 -9.89 -13.35
C GLY A 351 0.85 -10.03 -14.12
N GLU A 352 1.32 -8.97 -14.77
CA GLU A 352 2.63 -8.98 -15.46
C GLU A 352 3.75 -8.82 -14.43
N MET A 353 4.71 -9.75 -14.49
CA MET A 353 5.93 -9.72 -13.68
C MET A 353 7.05 -9.10 -14.50
N LEU A 354 7.81 -8.22 -13.87
CA LEU A 354 8.94 -7.51 -14.46
C LEU A 354 10.18 -7.69 -13.58
N ASP A 355 11.31 -7.89 -14.20
CA ASP A 355 12.63 -7.90 -13.55
C ASP A 355 13.18 -6.47 -13.52
N TRP A 356 13.88 -6.10 -12.45
CA TRP A 356 14.40 -4.73 -12.29
C TRP A 356 15.76 -4.67 -11.60
#